data_6768eb9de8bd20d377315a9b2e2a4c85
#
_entry.id   6768eb9de8bd20d377315a9b2e2a4c85
#
_cell.length_a   1.000
_cell.length_b   1.000
_cell.length_c   1.000
_cell.angle_alpha   90.00
_cell.angle_beta   90.00
_cell.angle_gamma   90.00
#
_symmetry.space_group_name_H-M   'P 1'
#
loop_
_entity.id
_entity.type
_entity.pdbx_description
1 polymer ?
#
loop_
_entity_poly.entity_id
_entity_poly.type
_entity_poly.pdbx_seq_one_letter_code
_entity_poly.pdbx_strand_id
1 'polypeptide(L)'
;MKSEEAYSILDIVSESEGQGVVLTRSGSICVSFELREPECYSLTPEDIDRRDGMFREAFKFLPDGTYVHKQDVFLKERYCPDIAGGSFLDRADARHFRGRLYVSHTCVMHFVLSGLKSLEKAYISSPLSYKENLHKEDLARLDEFLEGVDNAVGIIRSMRDTDTAPMSGQEMRDFTAGYTTLFDAPGAVVDIHADTELRTGKKRARCFAVCDEIFLPDGSLDSCVRDDSLPPAGSLLYHPMLEQLGMYLPYNHIVNQVVFFEGNGRLRERIARNIDIYGSNSGMSRSIKVQYQKLDELQQEILEENETLVRSFFSVC
;
A
#
# COMPACT_ATOMS: atom_id res chain seq x y z
N MET A 1 26.15 -20.28 -8.01
CA MET A 1 25.09 -19.43 -7.45
C MET A 1 23.78 -20.14 -7.71
N LYS A 2 22.98 -20.43 -6.70
CA LYS A 2 21.61 -20.91 -6.93
C LYS A 2 20.80 -19.69 -7.39
N SER A 3 20.15 -19.76 -8.54
CA SER A 3 19.17 -18.75 -8.95
C SER A 3 17.98 -18.87 -8.01
N GLU A 4 17.65 -17.80 -7.31
CA GLU A 4 16.42 -17.71 -6.55
C GLU A 4 15.37 -17.04 -7.44
N GLU A 5 14.15 -17.60 -7.47
CA GLU A 5 13.07 -16.99 -8.19
C GLU A 5 12.58 -15.75 -7.42
N ALA A 6 12.59 -14.61 -8.08
CA ALA A 6 12.19 -13.33 -7.49
C ALA A 6 10.67 -13.16 -7.32
N TYR A 7 9.87 -14.05 -7.93
CA TYR A 7 8.43 -13.93 -7.86
C TYR A 7 7.90 -14.35 -6.49
N SER A 8 7.12 -13.46 -5.86
CA SER A 8 6.52 -13.69 -4.55
C SER A 8 5.34 -14.67 -4.59
N ILE A 9 4.65 -14.78 -5.74
CA ILE A 9 3.48 -15.65 -5.90
C ILE A 9 3.93 -17.07 -6.19
N LEU A 10 3.46 -18.00 -5.37
CA LEU A 10 3.72 -19.43 -5.52
C LEU A 10 2.63 -20.11 -6.36
N ASP A 11 1.35 -19.87 -6.00
CA ASP A 11 0.21 -20.54 -6.62
C ASP A 11 -1.05 -19.70 -6.59
N ILE A 12 -2.01 -20.01 -7.48
CA ILE A 12 -3.36 -19.47 -7.47
C ILE A 12 -4.25 -20.53 -6.79
N VAL A 13 -4.71 -20.21 -5.58
CA VAL A 13 -5.45 -21.15 -4.73
C VAL A 13 -6.90 -21.28 -5.18
N SER A 14 -7.53 -20.16 -5.51
CA SER A 14 -8.90 -20.12 -6.03
C SER A 14 -9.10 -18.88 -6.89
N GLU A 15 -10.12 -18.92 -7.74
CA GLU A 15 -10.56 -17.78 -8.54
C GLU A 15 -12.08 -17.82 -8.65
N SER A 16 -12.74 -16.74 -8.30
CA SER A 16 -14.19 -16.59 -8.36
C SER A 16 -14.55 -15.16 -8.76
N GLU A 17 -15.47 -15.01 -9.71
CA GLU A 17 -15.98 -13.72 -10.18
C GLU A 17 -14.88 -12.71 -10.58
N GLY A 18 -13.75 -13.21 -11.10
CA GLY A 18 -12.59 -12.38 -11.48
C GLY A 18 -11.67 -12.00 -10.31
N GLN A 19 -11.98 -12.46 -9.08
CA GLN A 19 -11.13 -12.30 -7.91
C GLN A 19 -10.23 -13.51 -7.74
N GLY A 20 -8.93 -13.33 -7.86
CA GLY A 20 -7.93 -14.36 -7.57
C GLY A 20 -7.51 -14.35 -6.11
N VAL A 21 -7.37 -15.52 -5.52
CA VAL A 21 -6.74 -15.75 -4.22
C VAL A 21 -5.41 -16.44 -4.46
N VAL A 22 -4.32 -15.83 -4.09
CA VAL A 22 -2.97 -16.36 -4.35
C VAL A 22 -2.25 -16.71 -3.06
N LEU A 23 -1.45 -17.77 -3.13
CA LEU A 23 -0.51 -18.18 -2.11
C LEU A 23 0.86 -17.59 -2.44
N THR A 24 1.46 -16.93 -1.47
CA THR A 24 2.83 -16.41 -1.59
C THR A 24 3.88 -17.43 -1.14
N ARG A 25 5.12 -17.24 -1.53
CA ARG A 25 6.25 -18.09 -1.08
C ARG A 25 6.54 -17.97 0.40
N SER A 26 6.09 -16.91 1.05
CA SER A 26 6.18 -16.76 2.51
C SER A 26 5.07 -17.51 3.27
N GLY A 27 4.15 -18.17 2.57
CA GLY A 27 3.01 -18.86 3.19
C GLY A 27 1.87 -17.93 3.56
N SER A 28 1.80 -16.75 2.96
CA SER A 28 0.71 -15.80 3.16
C SER A 28 -0.31 -15.91 2.02
N ILE A 29 -1.57 -15.63 2.32
CA ILE A 29 -2.64 -15.54 1.33
C ILE A 29 -2.84 -14.08 0.95
N CYS A 30 -2.99 -13.81 -0.35
CA CYS A 30 -3.17 -12.46 -0.87
C CYS A 30 -4.34 -12.38 -1.84
N VAL A 31 -5.13 -11.31 -1.72
CA VAL A 31 -6.11 -10.85 -2.71
C VAL A 31 -5.80 -9.40 -3.08
N SER A 32 -6.08 -9.01 -4.31
CA SER A 32 -5.68 -7.70 -4.82
C SER A 32 -6.78 -7.03 -5.62
N PHE A 33 -6.77 -5.71 -5.58
CA PHE A 33 -7.69 -4.86 -6.31
C PHE A 33 -6.92 -3.72 -6.99
N GLU A 34 -7.26 -3.43 -8.23
CA GLU A 34 -6.90 -2.17 -8.85
C GLU A 34 -7.81 -1.08 -8.26
N LEU A 35 -7.22 -0.01 -7.76
CA LEU A 35 -7.92 1.12 -7.18
C LEU A 35 -7.84 2.29 -8.15
N ARG A 36 -9.01 2.83 -8.55
CA ARG A 36 -9.12 4.05 -9.33
C ARG A 36 -9.55 5.18 -8.42
N GLU A 37 -8.64 6.09 -8.19
CA GLU A 37 -8.83 7.26 -7.34
C GLU A 37 -9.25 8.46 -8.21
N PRO A 38 -10.02 9.43 -7.65
CA PRO A 38 -10.30 10.68 -8.34
C PRO A 38 -9.01 11.49 -8.52
N GLU A 39 -8.99 12.36 -9.53
CA GLU A 39 -7.87 13.28 -9.68
C GLU A 39 -7.84 14.30 -8.52
N CYS A 40 -6.69 14.44 -7.87
CA CYS A 40 -6.55 15.28 -6.68
C CYS A 40 -6.82 16.77 -6.94
N TYR A 41 -6.73 17.24 -8.20
CA TYR A 41 -7.07 18.62 -8.59
C TYR A 41 -8.53 19.01 -8.33
N SER A 42 -9.41 18.03 -8.15
CA SER A 42 -10.84 18.24 -7.89
C SER A 42 -11.22 18.08 -6.42
N LEU A 43 -10.25 17.73 -5.55
CA LEU A 43 -10.51 17.46 -4.13
C LEU A 43 -10.27 18.71 -3.29
N THR A 44 -11.17 18.97 -2.36
CA THR A 44 -10.99 19.95 -1.28
C THR A 44 -10.32 19.27 -0.07
N PRO A 45 -9.74 20.02 0.88
CA PRO A 45 -9.22 19.45 2.12
C PRO A 45 -10.25 18.59 2.86
N GLU A 46 -11.49 19.05 2.90
CA GLU A 46 -12.60 18.35 3.56
C GLU A 46 -12.96 17.03 2.83
N ASP A 47 -12.79 16.99 1.49
CA ASP A 47 -12.96 15.76 0.73
C ASP A 47 -11.85 14.78 1.06
N ILE A 48 -10.60 15.25 1.16
CA ILE A 48 -9.44 14.43 1.52
C ILE A 48 -9.61 13.87 2.94
N ASP A 49 -9.94 14.71 3.93
CA ASP A 49 -10.18 14.27 5.32
C ASP A 49 -11.27 13.20 5.40
N ARG A 50 -12.36 13.40 4.64
CA ARG A 50 -13.46 12.43 4.59
C ARG A 50 -12.99 11.10 3.99
N ARG A 51 -12.20 11.11 2.93
CA ARG A 51 -11.67 9.91 2.28
C ARG A 51 -10.71 9.17 3.21
N ASP A 52 -9.81 9.87 3.88
CA ASP A 52 -8.92 9.29 4.89
C ASP A 52 -9.70 8.65 6.03
N GLY A 53 -10.79 9.30 6.48
CA GLY A 53 -11.72 8.73 7.46
C GLY A 53 -12.36 7.43 6.97
N MET A 54 -12.77 7.38 5.70
CA MET A 54 -13.35 6.16 5.11
C MET A 54 -12.33 5.03 4.96
N PHE A 55 -11.08 5.29 4.60
CA PHE A 55 -10.02 4.29 4.62
C PHE A 55 -9.79 3.75 6.03
N ARG A 56 -9.76 4.61 7.04
CA ARG A 56 -9.64 4.20 8.44
C ARG A 56 -10.80 3.29 8.87
N GLU A 57 -12.03 3.64 8.52
CA GLU A 57 -13.21 2.80 8.80
C GLU A 57 -13.16 1.46 8.04
N ALA A 58 -12.76 1.47 6.77
CA ALA A 58 -12.63 0.25 5.97
C ALA A 58 -11.63 -0.74 6.60
N PHE A 59 -10.49 -0.24 7.05
CA PHE A 59 -9.45 -1.10 7.60
C PHE A 59 -9.77 -1.69 8.99
N LYS A 60 -10.77 -1.16 9.72
CA LYS A 60 -11.23 -1.74 10.99
C LYS A 60 -11.86 -3.14 10.83
N PHE A 61 -12.28 -3.50 9.62
CA PHE A 61 -12.82 -4.83 9.33
C PHE A 61 -11.76 -5.90 9.13
N LEU A 62 -10.49 -5.53 9.01
CA LEU A 62 -9.41 -6.45 8.75
C LEU A 62 -8.96 -7.15 10.04
N PRO A 63 -8.84 -8.50 10.06
CA PRO A 63 -8.42 -9.24 11.24
C PRO A 63 -6.93 -9.07 11.52
N ASP A 64 -6.56 -9.37 12.75
CA ASP A 64 -5.17 -9.39 13.21
C ASP A 64 -4.30 -10.33 12.35
N GLY A 65 -3.09 -9.90 12.06
CA GLY A 65 -2.16 -10.62 11.18
C GLY A 65 -2.36 -10.33 9.69
N THR A 66 -3.27 -9.42 9.38
CA THR A 66 -3.41 -8.85 8.03
C THR A 66 -2.44 -7.70 7.84
N TYR A 67 -2.02 -7.47 6.61
CA TYR A 67 -1.45 -6.18 6.20
C TYR A 67 -2.02 -5.76 4.85
N VAL A 68 -2.10 -4.45 4.67
CA VAL A 68 -2.49 -3.82 3.41
C VAL A 68 -1.24 -3.22 2.78
N HIS A 69 -0.98 -3.56 1.53
CA HIS A 69 0.10 -3.00 0.75
C HIS A 69 -0.49 -2.25 -0.45
N LYS A 70 -0.49 -0.94 -0.37
CA LYS A 70 -0.87 -0.06 -1.47
C LYS A 70 0.37 0.28 -2.29
N GLN A 71 0.29 0.07 -3.59
CA GLN A 71 1.35 0.36 -4.54
C GLN A 71 0.86 1.35 -5.60
N ASP A 72 1.47 2.53 -5.61
CA ASP A 72 1.24 3.54 -6.63
C ASP A 72 2.38 3.50 -7.64
N VAL A 73 2.07 3.12 -8.87
CA VAL A 73 3.04 2.98 -9.96
C VAL A 73 2.88 4.15 -10.91
N PHE A 74 3.93 4.94 -11.05
CA PHE A 74 3.98 6.11 -11.93
C PHE A 74 4.98 5.87 -13.05
N LEU A 75 4.47 5.82 -14.30
CA LEU A 75 5.30 5.56 -15.47
C LEU A 75 5.20 6.70 -16.48
N LYS A 76 6.35 7.10 -17.02
CA LYS A 76 6.39 8.03 -18.14
C LYS A 76 6.06 7.30 -19.42
N GLU A 77 5.00 7.72 -20.04
CA GLU A 77 4.50 7.18 -21.30
C GLU A 77 4.34 8.27 -22.35
N ARG A 78 4.22 7.84 -23.61
CA ARG A 78 3.84 8.72 -24.71
C ARG A 78 2.36 8.54 -25.00
N TYR A 79 1.64 9.65 -25.01
CA TYR A 79 0.23 9.64 -25.37
C TYR A 79 0.06 9.25 -26.84
N CYS A 80 -0.46 8.06 -27.06
CA CYS A 80 -0.71 7.49 -28.36
C CYS A 80 -2.18 7.03 -28.46
N PRO A 81 -3.15 7.98 -28.51
CA PRO A 81 -4.56 7.63 -28.52
C PRO A 81 -4.95 6.95 -29.83
N ASP A 82 -5.96 6.08 -29.75
CA ASP A 82 -6.66 5.60 -30.92
C ASP A 82 -7.56 6.72 -31.47
N ILE A 83 -7.28 7.18 -32.71
CA ILE A 83 -7.98 8.30 -33.34
C ILE A 83 -9.17 7.80 -34.17
N ALA A 84 -9.38 6.50 -34.31
CA ALA A 84 -10.42 5.93 -35.20
C ALA A 84 -11.86 6.17 -34.71
N GLY A 85 -12.05 6.44 -33.43
CA GLY A 85 -13.37 6.73 -32.83
C GLY A 85 -13.47 8.15 -32.26
N GLY A 86 -14.66 8.55 -31.83
CA GLY A 86 -14.90 9.78 -31.09
C GLY A 86 -15.39 10.98 -31.91
N SER A 87 -15.80 12.04 -31.19
CA SER A 87 -16.29 13.29 -31.75
C SER A 87 -15.19 14.08 -32.48
N PHE A 88 -15.56 15.17 -33.14
CA PHE A 88 -14.56 16.07 -33.74
C PHE A 88 -13.57 16.63 -32.70
N LEU A 89 -14.07 16.96 -31.52
CA LEU A 89 -13.25 17.50 -30.43
C LEU A 89 -12.28 16.44 -29.92
N ASP A 90 -12.74 15.21 -29.67
CA ASP A 90 -11.88 14.10 -29.22
C ASP A 90 -10.74 13.85 -30.21
N ARG A 91 -11.04 13.90 -31.52
CA ARG A 91 -10.00 13.75 -32.54
C ARG A 91 -9.03 14.93 -32.60
N ALA A 92 -9.51 16.14 -32.34
CA ALA A 92 -8.65 17.33 -32.30
C ALA A 92 -7.69 17.26 -31.09
N ASP A 93 -8.19 16.92 -29.92
CA ASP A 93 -7.43 16.73 -28.68
C ASP A 93 -6.41 15.59 -28.83
N ALA A 94 -6.84 14.44 -29.33
CA ALA A 94 -5.98 13.31 -29.58
C ALA A 94 -4.80 13.67 -30.51
N ARG A 95 -5.04 14.46 -31.56
CA ARG A 95 -3.97 14.94 -32.45
C ARG A 95 -3.06 15.95 -31.75
N HIS A 96 -3.62 16.86 -30.94
CA HIS A 96 -2.86 17.89 -30.25
C HIS A 96 -1.90 17.30 -29.20
N PHE A 97 -2.35 16.29 -28.46
CA PHE A 97 -1.56 15.68 -27.38
C PHE A 97 -0.70 14.49 -27.85
N ARG A 98 -0.89 14.00 -29.07
CA ARG A 98 -0.18 12.83 -29.59
C ARG A 98 1.34 12.98 -29.49
N GLY A 99 1.98 11.97 -28.93
CA GLY A 99 3.43 11.91 -28.76
C GLY A 99 3.99 12.71 -27.58
N ARG A 100 3.15 13.47 -26.86
CA ARG A 100 3.57 14.14 -25.63
C ARG A 100 3.81 13.12 -24.52
N LEU A 101 4.81 13.41 -23.70
CA LEU A 101 5.06 12.63 -22.48
C LEU A 101 4.04 12.99 -21.41
N TYR A 102 3.51 12.01 -20.74
CA TYR A 102 2.71 12.14 -19.54
C TYR A 102 3.15 11.08 -18.52
N VAL A 103 2.72 11.21 -17.28
CA VAL A 103 2.91 10.21 -16.25
C VAL A 103 1.59 9.48 -16.07
N SER A 104 1.58 8.17 -16.40
CA SER A 104 0.44 7.30 -16.07
C SER A 104 0.52 6.89 -14.60
N HIS A 105 -0.61 6.71 -13.98
CA HIS A 105 -0.74 6.23 -12.61
C HIS A 105 -1.60 4.97 -12.57
N THR A 106 -1.08 3.95 -11.89
CA THR A 106 -1.82 2.73 -11.58
C THR A 106 -1.68 2.48 -10.09
N CYS A 107 -2.79 2.34 -9.39
CA CYS A 107 -2.81 2.01 -7.98
C CYS A 107 -3.32 0.58 -7.79
N VAL A 108 -2.56 -0.24 -7.07
CA VAL A 108 -2.97 -1.59 -6.69
C VAL A 108 -2.91 -1.72 -5.18
N MET A 109 -3.97 -2.26 -4.60
CA MET A 109 -4.09 -2.54 -3.18
C MET A 109 -4.11 -4.04 -2.96
N HIS A 110 -3.12 -4.53 -2.23
CA HIS A 110 -2.99 -5.93 -1.85
C HIS A 110 -3.39 -6.10 -0.39
N PHE A 111 -4.33 -7.00 -0.14
CA PHE A 111 -4.69 -7.44 1.21
C PHE A 111 -4.03 -8.79 1.44
N VAL A 112 -3.28 -8.91 2.51
CA VAL A 112 -2.45 -10.09 2.76
C VAL A 112 -2.67 -10.60 4.18
N LEU A 113 -3.08 -11.86 4.30
CA LEU A 113 -3.17 -12.58 5.56
C LEU A 113 -1.88 -13.37 5.78
N SER A 114 -1.22 -13.13 6.88
CA SER A 114 0.03 -13.81 7.30
C SER A 114 -0.17 -14.66 8.56
N GLY A 115 0.82 -15.51 8.89
CA GLY A 115 0.83 -16.28 10.12
C GLY A 115 -0.22 -17.40 10.17
N LEU A 116 -0.52 -18.02 9.03
CA LEU A 116 -1.31 -19.25 8.97
C LEU A 116 -0.43 -20.42 9.38
N LYS A 117 -0.74 -21.08 10.50
CA LYS A 117 0.08 -22.16 11.09
C LYS A 117 0.35 -23.31 10.14
N SER A 118 -0.62 -23.64 9.26
CA SER A 118 -0.49 -24.69 8.26
C SER A 118 0.50 -24.36 7.16
N LEU A 119 0.73 -23.08 6.89
CA LEU A 119 1.56 -22.55 5.81
C LEU A 119 2.83 -21.87 6.30
N GLU A 120 3.01 -21.76 7.62
CA GLU A 120 4.13 -21.05 8.25
C GLU A 120 5.45 -21.80 8.06
N LYS A 121 6.03 -21.64 6.89
CA LYS A 121 7.38 -22.09 6.57
C LYS A 121 8.18 -20.87 6.14
N ALA A 122 9.48 -20.89 6.46
CA ALA A 122 10.37 -19.79 6.13
C ALA A 122 10.37 -19.43 4.63
N TYR A 123 10.16 -20.41 3.76
CA TYR A 123 10.07 -20.20 2.31
C TYR A 123 9.52 -21.46 1.63
N ILE A 124 8.51 -21.31 0.81
CA ILE A 124 7.91 -22.38 0.02
C ILE A 124 8.50 -22.33 -1.39
N SER A 125 9.35 -23.30 -1.74
CA SER A 125 10.06 -23.32 -3.01
C SER A 125 9.24 -23.88 -4.17
N SER A 126 8.20 -24.65 -3.88
CA SER A 126 7.37 -25.32 -4.89
C SER A 126 5.93 -25.49 -4.40
N PRO A 127 4.93 -25.35 -5.29
CA PRO A 127 3.52 -25.66 -4.97
C PRO A 127 3.31 -27.06 -4.40
N LEU A 128 4.13 -28.02 -4.81
CA LEU A 128 4.08 -29.40 -4.31
C LEU A 128 4.65 -29.60 -2.91
N SER A 129 5.28 -28.57 -2.33
CA SER A 129 5.93 -28.65 -1.03
C SER A 129 5.04 -28.25 0.14
N TYR A 130 3.85 -27.73 -0.09
CA TYR A 130 2.88 -27.43 0.95
C TYR A 130 1.70 -28.41 0.94
N LYS A 131 1.06 -28.56 2.10
CA LYS A 131 -0.13 -29.40 2.23
C LYS A 131 -1.35 -28.57 1.86
N GLU A 132 -2.18 -29.08 0.95
CA GLU A 132 -3.44 -28.44 0.53
C GLU A 132 -4.48 -28.32 1.66
N ASN A 133 -4.36 -29.16 2.70
CA ASN A 133 -5.32 -29.18 3.81
C ASN A 133 -4.89 -28.18 4.90
N LEU A 134 -5.55 -27.05 4.94
CA LEU A 134 -5.45 -26.12 6.06
C LEU A 134 -6.10 -26.68 7.32
N HIS A 135 -5.56 -26.36 8.49
CA HIS A 135 -6.22 -26.65 9.77
C HIS A 135 -7.53 -25.87 9.89
N LYS A 136 -8.48 -26.37 10.65
CA LYS A 136 -9.77 -25.68 10.85
C LYS A 136 -9.64 -24.25 11.36
N GLU A 137 -8.65 -23.99 12.21
CA GLU A 137 -8.35 -22.64 12.72
C GLU A 137 -7.89 -21.71 11.61
N ASP A 138 -7.04 -22.19 10.69
CA ASP A 138 -6.54 -21.40 9.57
C ASP A 138 -7.64 -21.15 8.53
N LEU A 139 -8.54 -22.10 8.32
CA LEU A 139 -9.72 -21.92 7.47
C LEU A 139 -10.66 -20.85 8.03
N ALA A 140 -10.95 -20.89 9.34
CA ALA A 140 -11.79 -19.87 9.97
C ALA A 140 -11.16 -18.46 9.87
N ARG A 141 -9.83 -18.35 10.02
CA ARG A 141 -9.12 -17.09 9.84
C ARG A 141 -9.13 -16.62 8.38
N LEU A 142 -9.07 -17.55 7.44
CA LEU A 142 -9.17 -17.23 6.01
C LEU A 142 -10.56 -16.70 5.66
N ASP A 143 -11.61 -17.35 6.16
CA ASP A 143 -12.99 -16.90 5.95
C ASP A 143 -13.21 -15.50 6.56
N GLU A 144 -12.77 -15.26 7.79
CA GLU A 144 -12.81 -13.96 8.45
C GLU A 144 -12.05 -12.88 7.66
N PHE A 145 -10.88 -13.25 7.13
CA PHE A 145 -10.07 -12.35 6.30
C PHE A 145 -10.79 -11.96 5.01
N LEU A 146 -11.34 -12.94 4.27
CA LEU A 146 -12.04 -12.67 3.01
C LEU A 146 -13.29 -11.82 3.24
N GLU A 147 -14.08 -12.11 4.27
CA GLU A 147 -15.23 -11.28 4.66
C GLU A 147 -14.79 -9.87 5.06
N GLY A 148 -13.70 -9.74 5.82
CA GLY A 148 -13.13 -8.45 6.20
C GLY A 148 -12.67 -7.63 5.00
N VAL A 149 -12.04 -8.27 4.01
CA VAL A 149 -11.63 -7.62 2.76
C VAL A 149 -12.84 -7.16 1.94
N ASP A 150 -13.86 -7.99 1.80
CA ASP A 150 -15.08 -7.64 1.06
C ASP A 150 -15.76 -6.42 1.69
N ASN A 151 -15.87 -6.37 3.01
CA ASN A 151 -16.41 -5.23 3.74
C ASN A 151 -15.55 -3.97 3.54
N ALA A 152 -14.23 -4.09 3.66
CA ALA A 152 -13.29 -2.97 3.47
C ALA A 152 -13.39 -2.41 2.05
N VAL A 153 -13.35 -3.27 1.03
CA VAL A 153 -13.47 -2.88 -0.39
C VAL A 153 -14.84 -2.28 -0.67
N GLY A 154 -15.91 -2.79 -0.06
CA GLY A 154 -17.26 -2.21 -0.14
C GLY A 154 -17.31 -0.75 0.33
N ILE A 155 -16.66 -0.44 1.46
CA ILE A 155 -16.55 0.92 1.97
C ILE A 155 -15.73 1.79 1.02
N ILE A 156 -14.56 1.31 0.56
CA ILE A 156 -13.69 2.05 -0.37
C ILE A 156 -14.45 2.37 -1.67
N ARG A 157 -15.18 1.41 -2.23
CA ARG A 157 -15.99 1.60 -3.44
C ARG A 157 -17.13 2.58 -3.24
N SER A 158 -17.62 2.76 -2.02
CA SER A 158 -18.67 3.73 -1.71
C SER A 158 -18.19 5.18 -1.69
N MET A 159 -16.89 5.43 -1.73
CA MET A 159 -16.33 6.77 -1.83
C MET A 159 -16.64 7.36 -3.20
N ARG A 160 -16.95 8.65 -3.20
CA ARG A 160 -17.24 9.37 -4.43
C ARG A 160 -16.06 9.31 -5.40
N ASP A 161 -16.35 9.08 -6.67
CA ASP A 161 -15.38 9.06 -7.78
C ASP A 161 -14.23 8.03 -7.55
N THR A 162 -14.52 6.98 -6.79
CA THR A 162 -13.61 5.87 -6.53
C THR A 162 -14.21 4.57 -7.07
N ASP A 163 -13.38 3.77 -7.72
CA ASP A 163 -13.75 2.44 -8.19
C ASP A 163 -12.69 1.42 -7.79
N THR A 164 -13.10 0.17 -7.59
CA THR A 164 -12.21 -0.94 -7.29
C THR A 164 -12.54 -2.10 -8.22
N ALA A 165 -11.55 -2.58 -8.95
CA ALA A 165 -11.67 -3.76 -9.78
C ALA A 165 -10.90 -4.93 -9.13
N PRO A 166 -11.53 -6.09 -8.91
CA PRO A 166 -10.81 -7.26 -8.43
C PRO A 166 -9.78 -7.71 -9.48
N MET A 167 -8.65 -8.22 -9.01
CA MET A 167 -7.61 -8.78 -9.87
C MET A 167 -7.68 -10.30 -9.86
N SER A 168 -7.66 -10.91 -11.04
CA SER A 168 -7.49 -12.34 -11.22
C SER A 168 -6.09 -12.79 -10.78
N GLY A 169 -5.91 -14.06 -10.52
CA GLY A 169 -4.60 -14.61 -10.18
C GLY A 169 -3.55 -14.38 -11.27
N GLN A 170 -3.97 -14.37 -12.54
CA GLN A 170 -3.06 -14.08 -13.67
C GLN A 170 -2.66 -12.60 -13.70
N GLU A 171 -3.59 -11.67 -13.50
CA GLU A 171 -3.29 -10.23 -13.44
C GLU A 171 -2.35 -9.91 -12.27
N MET A 172 -2.52 -10.58 -11.11
CA MET A 172 -1.59 -10.44 -9.99
C MET A 172 -0.19 -10.95 -10.34
N ARG A 173 -0.07 -12.05 -11.08
CA ARG A 173 1.22 -12.55 -11.58
C ARG A 173 1.85 -11.57 -12.55
N ASP A 174 1.08 -11.05 -13.50
CA ASP A 174 1.57 -10.11 -14.51
C ASP A 174 2.01 -8.79 -13.86
N PHE A 175 1.26 -8.29 -12.88
CA PHE A 175 1.65 -7.12 -12.10
C PHE A 175 2.95 -7.36 -11.31
N THR A 176 3.06 -8.51 -10.64
CA THR A 176 4.28 -8.89 -9.89
C THR A 176 5.49 -9.03 -10.82
N ALA A 177 5.30 -9.60 -12.00
CA ALA A 177 6.33 -9.69 -13.02
C ALA A 177 6.73 -8.29 -13.53
N GLY A 178 5.76 -7.41 -13.78
CA GLY A 178 5.99 -6.01 -14.10
C GLY A 178 6.80 -5.29 -13.02
N TYR A 179 6.41 -5.45 -11.76
CA TYR A 179 7.12 -4.86 -10.62
C TYR A 179 8.58 -5.29 -10.55
N THR A 180 8.89 -6.58 -10.72
CA THR A 180 10.26 -7.10 -10.69
C THR A 180 11.11 -6.64 -11.85
N THR A 181 10.50 -6.30 -12.99
CA THR A 181 11.18 -5.75 -14.18
C THR A 181 11.18 -4.21 -14.22
N LEU A 182 10.66 -3.56 -13.17
CA LEU A 182 10.41 -2.11 -13.14
C LEU A 182 9.54 -1.67 -14.34
N PHE A 183 8.58 -2.51 -14.71
CA PHE A 183 7.64 -2.33 -15.82
C PHE A 183 8.31 -2.06 -17.19
N ASP A 184 9.54 -2.57 -17.41
CA ASP A 184 10.26 -2.39 -18.68
C ASP A 184 9.92 -3.45 -19.75
N ALA A 185 9.76 -4.70 -19.32
CA ALA A 185 9.51 -5.82 -20.20
C ALA A 185 8.57 -6.83 -19.53
N PRO A 186 7.24 -6.67 -19.68
CA PRO A 186 6.27 -7.60 -19.10
C PRO A 186 6.56 -9.04 -19.54
N GLY A 187 6.61 -9.95 -18.56
CA GLY A 187 6.83 -11.39 -18.80
C GLY A 187 8.29 -11.81 -19.07
N ALA A 188 9.24 -10.89 -19.08
CA ALA A 188 10.65 -11.25 -19.19
C ALA A 188 11.21 -11.71 -17.85
N VAL A 189 11.94 -12.81 -17.85
CA VAL A 189 12.78 -13.22 -16.72
C VAL A 189 14.06 -12.41 -16.78
N VAL A 190 14.34 -11.62 -15.78
CA VAL A 190 15.55 -10.78 -15.70
C VAL A 190 16.31 -11.05 -14.42
N ASP A 191 17.63 -10.95 -14.50
CA ASP A 191 18.47 -11.00 -13.31
C ASP A 191 18.31 -9.70 -12.52
N ILE A 192 18.10 -9.83 -11.21
CA ILE A 192 18.05 -8.71 -10.28
C ILE A 192 19.36 -8.67 -9.50
N HIS A 193 20.06 -7.55 -9.60
CA HIS A 193 21.27 -7.28 -8.85
C HIS A 193 21.03 -6.12 -7.89
N ALA A 194 21.25 -6.35 -6.61
CA ALA A 194 21.16 -5.34 -5.56
C ALA A 194 22.56 -5.12 -4.95
N ASP A 195 23.03 -3.89 -5.09
CA ASP A 195 24.27 -3.40 -4.48
C ASP A 195 23.99 -1.99 -3.93
N THR A 196 24.67 -0.97 -4.42
CA THR A 196 24.35 0.46 -4.15
C THR A 196 23.13 0.94 -4.94
N GLU A 197 22.78 0.23 -6.00
CA GLU A 197 21.61 0.44 -6.85
C GLU A 197 20.95 -0.91 -7.12
N LEU A 198 19.64 -0.89 -7.26
CA LEU A 198 18.90 -2.04 -7.79
C LEU A 198 19.01 -2.02 -9.32
N ARG A 199 19.49 -3.12 -9.89
CA ARG A 199 19.53 -3.30 -11.35
C ARG A 199 18.66 -4.47 -11.75
N THR A 200 17.79 -4.25 -12.71
CA THR A 200 16.95 -5.29 -13.29
C THR A 200 16.93 -5.13 -14.81
N GLY A 201 17.48 -6.13 -15.50
CA GLY A 201 17.69 -6.02 -16.96
C GLY A 201 18.54 -4.79 -17.31
N LYS A 202 17.96 -3.85 -18.08
CA LYS A 202 18.62 -2.61 -18.49
C LYS A 202 18.33 -1.43 -17.55
N LYS A 203 17.38 -1.58 -16.65
CA LYS A 203 16.96 -0.51 -15.73
C LYS A 203 17.77 -0.50 -14.45
N ARG A 204 17.82 0.68 -13.85
CA ARG A 204 18.38 0.92 -12.53
C ARG A 204 17.38 1.69 -11.71
N ALA A 205 17.23 1.30 -10.45
CA ALA A 205 16.42 1.99 -9.49
C ALA A 205 17.21 2.28 -8.21
N ARG A 206 16.77 3.30 -7.50
CA ARG A 206 17.17 3.57 -6.12
C ARG A 206 15.93 3.49 -5.26
N CYS A 207 16.06 2.79 -4.15
CA CYS A 207 14.98 2.67 -3.20
C CYS A 207 15.29 3.53 -1.97
N PHE A 208 14.29 4.29 -1.57
CA PHE A 208 14.31 5.12 -0.37
C PHE A 208 13.21 4.61 0.54
N ALA A 209 13.53 4.41 1.81
CA ALA A 209 12.57 3.99 2.81
C ALA A 209 12.58 4.97 3.98
N VAL A 210 11.41 5.18 4.58
CA VAL A 210 11.30 5.85 5.87
C VAL A 210 11.72 4.85 6.94
N CYS A 211 12.80 5.15 7.64
CA CYS A 211 13.33 4.32 8.71
C CYS A 211 12.83 4.81 10.07
N ASP A 212 12.83 3.93 11.07
CA ASP A 212 12.42 4.24 12.45
C ASP A 212 13.27 5.36 13.12
N GLU A 213 14.45 5.64 12.57
CA GLU A 213 15.36 6.69 13.05
C GLU A 213 14.99 8.09 12.56
N ILE A 214 14.03 8.22 11.64
CA ILE A 214 13.58 9.52 11.15
C ILE A 214 12.67 10.13 12.21
N PHE A 215 13.05 11.32 12.67
CA PHE A 215 12.20 12.13 13.54
C PHE A 215 10.96 12.57 12.75
N LEU A 216 9.83 11.96 13.07
CA LEU A 216 8.54 12.44 12.61
C LEU A 216 8.20 13.76 13.33
N PRO A 217 7.47 14.67 12.69
CA PRO A 217 7.01 15.89 13.36
C PRO A 217 6.17 15.52 14.59
N ASP A 218 6.26 16.37 15.61
CA ASP A 218 5.44 16.24 16.81
C ASP A 218 3.97 16.51 16.46
N GLY A 219 3.07 15.64 16.93
CA GLY A 219 1.63 15.75 16.73
C GLY A 219 1.09 14.93 15.54
N SER A 220 -0.16 15.15 15.20
CA SER A 220 -0.81 14.53 14.05
C SER A 220 -0.30 15.13 12.75
N LEU A 221 -0.14 14.27 11.73
CA LEU A 221 0.09 14.74 10.38
C LEU A 221 -1.24 15.18 9.77
N ASP A 222 -1.24 16.32 9.08
CA ASP A 222 -2.39 16.74 8.30
C ASP A 222 -2.63 15.72 7.18
N SER A 223 -3.88 15.47 6.85
CA SER A 223 -4.29 14.57 5.76
C SER A 223 -3.83 15.04 4.38
N CYS A 224 -3.60 16.35 4.25
CA CYS A 224 -3.13 16.97 3.02
C CYS A 224 -2.20 18.16 3.28
N VAL A 225 -1.35 18.44 2.30
CA VAL A 225 -0.46 19.60 2.30
C VAL A 225 -0.84 20.50 1.12
N ARG A 226 -0.97 21.80 1.38
CA ARG A 226 -1.21 22.80 0.33
C ARG A 226 0.03 22.98 -0.54
N ASP A 227 -0.16 23.06 -1.86
CA ASP A 227 0.91 23.40 -2.78
C ASP A 227 1.15 24.91 -2.84
N ASP A 228 2.18 25.37 -2.14
CA ASP A 228 2.59 26.78 -2.11
C ASP A 228 3.42 27.21 -3.34
N SER A 229 3.75 26.29 -4.25
CA SER A 229 4.45 26.61 -5.50
C SER A 229 3.55 27.31 -6.52
N LEU A 230 2.25 27.21 -6.35
CA LEU A 230 1.26 27.84 -7.23
C LEU A 230 0.88 29.23 -6.72
N PRO A 231 0.66 30.21 -7.62
CA PRO A 231 0.30 31.57 -7.22
C PRO A 231 -1.02 31.60 -6.47
N PRO A 232 -1.16 32.43 -5.41
CA PRO A 232 -2.33 32.44 -4.51
C PRO A 232 -3.66 32.78 -5.18
N ALA A 233 -3.63 33.29 -6.40
CA ALA A 233 -4.80 33.89 -7.06
C ALA A 233 -5.69 32.90 -7.83
N GLY A 234 -5.44 31.60 -7.82
CA GLY A 234 -6.24 30.75 -8.71
C GLY A 234 -6.43 29.28 -8.41
N SER A 235 -5.55 28.63 -7.71
CA SER A 235 -5.76 27.20 -7.42
C SER A 235 -5.36 26.86 -6.00
N LEU A 236 -6.31 26.36 -5.26
CA LEU A 236 -6.11 25.67 -4.00
C LEU A 236 -5.83 24.21 -4.34
N LEU A 237 -4.60 23.88 -4.70
CA LEU A 237 -4.18 22.51 -4.90
C LEU A 237 -3.64 21.95 -3.58
N TYR A 238 -4.20 20.82 -3.18
CA TYR A 238 -3.80 20.10 -2.00
C TYR A 238 -3.28 18.72 -2.40
N HIS A 239 -2.20 18.28 -1.75
CA HIS A 239 -1.59 16.98 -1.96
C HIS A 239 -2.04 16.04 -0.85
N PRO A 240 -2.84 15.00 -1.16
CA PRO A 240 -3.20 13.98 -0.18
C PRO A 240 -1.96 13.21 0.27
N MET A 241 -1.93 12.83 1.55
CA MET A 241 -0.80 12.07 2.11
C MET A 241 -0.94 10.56 1.92
N LEU A 242 -2.16 10.04 1.75
CA LEU A 242 -2.41 8.62 1.53
C LEU A 242 -2.64 8.27 0.06
N GLU A 243 -3.39 9.11 -0.65
CA GLU A 243 -3.75 8.88 -2.04
C GLU A 243 -2.75 9.59 -2.96
N GLN A 244 -2.33 8.93 -4.02
CA GLN A 244 -1.48 9.51 -5.07
C GLN A 244 -0.18 10.19 -4.57
N LEU A 245 0.35 9.72 -3.45
CA LEU A 245 1.64 10.20 -2.94
C LEU A 245 2.71 9.99 -4.00
N GLY A 246 3.47 11.03 -4.33
CA GLY A 246 4.50 10.99 -5.37
C GLY A 246 4.06 11.44 -6.77
N MET A 247 2.78 11.72 -7.00
CA MET A 247 2.21 12.08 -8.30
C MET A 247 2.97 13.19 -9.05
N TYR A 248 3.61 14.09 -8.33
CA TYR A 248 4.35 15.22 -8.91
C TYR A 248 5.82 14.93 -9.21
N LEU A 249 6.31 13.74 -8.90
CA LEU A 249 7.67 13.37 -9.25
C LEU A 249 7.78 13.12 -10.77
N PRO A 250 8.66 13.83 -11.49
CA PRO A 250 8.73 13.76 -12.95
C PRO A 250 9.53 12.55 -13.45
N TYR A 251 9.58 11.48 -12.70
CA TYR A 251 10.36 10.27 -13.00
C TYR A 251 9.47 9.03 -12.92
N ASN A 252 9.90 7.93 -13.53
CA ASN A 252 9.30 6.64 -13.24
C ASN A 252 9.61 6.29 -11.79
N HIS A 253 8.60 5.96 -11.02
CA HIS A 253 8.78 5.57 -9.63
C HIS A 253 7.59 4.74 -9.14
N ILE A 254 7.80 4.04 -8.04
CA ILE A 254 6.79 3.23 -7.37
C ILE A 254 6.79 3.65 -5.91
N VAL A 255 5.64 4.05 -5.41
CA VAL A 255 5.43 4.34 -3.98
C VAL A 255 4.78 3.13 -3.34
N ASN A 256 5.38 2.63 -2.28
CA ASN A 256 4.85 1.53 -1.49
C ASN A 256 4.44 2.04 -0.11
N GLN A 257 3.21 1.77 0.25
CA GLN A 257 2.65 2.05 1.57
C GLN A 257 2.15 0.74 2.16
N VAL A 258 2.70 0.32 3.28
CA VAL A 258 2.32 -0.94 3.94
C VAL A 258 1.81 -0.62 5.33
N VAL A 259 0.63 -1.13 5.66
CA VAL A 259 -0.01 -0.99 6.97
C VAL A 259 -0.24 -2.36 7.56
N PHE A 260 0.33 -2.61 8.74
CA PHE A 260 0.26 -3.89 9.45
C PHE A 260 -0.72 -3.82 10.61
N PHE A 261 -1.64 -4.77 10.66
CA PHE A 261 -2.62 -4.97 11.73
C PHE A 261 -2.13 -6.09 12.66
N GLU A 262 -1.32 -5.72 13.66
CA GLU A 262 -0.67 -6.68 14.58
C GLU A 262 -1.51 -7.03 15.82
N GLY A 263 -2.72 -6.50 15.89
CA GLY A 263 -3.58 -6.59 17.08
C GLY A 263 -3.33 -5.48 18.09
N ASN A 264 -4.38 -4.71 18.35
CA ASN A 264 -4.34 -3.59 19.29
C ASN A 264 -3.81 -3.98 20.69
N GLY A 265 -4.08 -5.20 21.14
CA GLY A 265 -3.64 -5.68 22.45
C GLY A 265 -2.11 -5.65 22.60
N ARG A 266 -1.38 -6.21 21.63
CA ARG A 266 0.09 -6.28 21.70
C ARG A 266 0.75 -4.90 21.64
N LEU A 267 0.23 -4.01 20.81
CA LEU A 267 0.77 -2.66 20.69
C LEU A 267 0.46 -1.82 21.94
N ARG A 268 -0.77 -1.92 22.48
CA ARG A 268 -1.14 -1.30 23.76
C ARG A 268 -0.30 -1.79 24.93
N GLU A 269 -0.07 -3.10 25.04
CA GLU A 269 0.83 -3.67 26.06
C GLU A 269 2.27 -3.16 25.92
N ARG A 270 2.76 -2.97 24.69
CA ARG A 270 4.10 -2.42 24.45
C ARG A 270 4.18 -0.95 24.88
N ILE A 271 3.16 -0.14 24.56
CA ILE A 271 3.07 1.25 25.02
C ILE A 271 3.01 1.31 26.53
N ALA A 272 2.11 0.56 27.18
CA ALA A 272 1.99 0.50 28.63
C ALA A 272 3.32 0.12 29.31
N ARG A 273 4.00 -0.88 28.77
CA ARG A 273 5.32 -1.32 29.28
C ARG A 273 6.39 -0.23 29.13
N ASN A 274 6.38 0.52 28.06
CA ASN A 274 7.27 1.66 27.86
C ASN A 274 6.95 2.81 28.82
N ILE A 275 5.67 3.09 29.07
CA ILE A 275 5.22 4.07 30.06
C ILE A 275 5.75 3.70 31.46
N ASP A 276 5.64 2.44 31.86
CA ASP A 276 6.16 1.96 33.15
C ASP A 276 7.68 2.15 33.24
N ILE A 277 8.42 1.82 32.19
CA ILE A 277 9.88 1.97 32.15
C ILE A 277 10.29 3.44 32.22
N TYR A 278 9.68 4.30 31.42
CA TYR A 278 10.00 5.73 31.41
C TYR A 278 9.49 6.44 32.68
N GLY A 279 8.33 6.04 33.18
CA GLY A 279 7.77 6.54 34.44
C GLY A 279 8.69 6.28 35.65
N SER A 280 9.21 5.04 35.74
CA SER A 280 10.16 4.65 36.79
C SER A 280 11.50 5.42 36.71
N ASN A 281 11.88 5.88 35.52
CA ASN A 281 13.13 6.60 35.27
C ASN A 281 12.93 8.12 35.04
N SER A 282 11.72 8.63 35.16
CA SER A 282 11.38 10.05 34.85
C SER A 282 12.10 11.08 35.72
N GLY A 283 12.60 10.65 36.90
CA GLY A 283 13.43 11.47 37.78
C GLY A 283 14.90 11.62 37.35
N MET A 284 15.38 10.78 36.41
CA MET A 284 16.79 10.74 36.02
C MET A 284 17.18 11.78 34.95
N SER A 285 16.26 12.12 34.03
CA SER A 285 16.56 12.99 32.91
C SER A 285 15.32 13.73 32.42
N ARG A 286 15.51 14.99 32.00
CA ARG A 286 14.43 15.80 31.39
C ARG A 286 13.90 15.17 30.10
N SER A 287 14.74 14.54 29.31
CA SER A 287 14.34 13.87 28.06
C SER A 287 13.44 12.65 28.33
N ILE A 288 13.75 11.86 29.36
CA ILE A 288 12.93 10.72 29.78
C ILE A 288 11.55 11.19 30.25
N LYS A 289 11.52 12.31 31.00
CA LYS A 289 10.25 12.88 31.46
C LYS A 289 9.37 13.34 30.29
N VAL A 290 9.96 13.96 29.26
CA VAL A 290 9.23 14.38 28.04
C VAL A 290 8.71 13.16 27.26
N GLN A 291 9.52 12.10 27.12
CA GLN A 291 9.08 10.87 26.47
C GLN A 291 7.95 10.18 27.24
N TYR A 292 8.03 10.16 28.56
CA TYR A 292 6.94 9.64 29.41
C TYR A 292 5.63 10.40 29.17
N GLN A 293 5.69 11.73 29.19
CA GLN A 293 4.50 12.57 28.98
C GLN A 293 3.86 12.32 27.60
N LYS A 294 4.66 12.27 26.53
CA LYS A 294 4.17 12.00 25.18
C LYS A 294 3.53 10.62 25.04
N LEU A 295 4.09 9.60 25.68
CA LEU A 295 3.51 8.25 25.67
C LEU A 295 2.23 8.16 26.50
N ASP A 296 2.15 8.88 27.61
CA ASP A 296 0.97 8.95 28.46
C ASP A 296 -0.19 9.66 27.74
N GLU A 297 0.10 10.79 27.08
CA GLU A 297 -0.84 11.51 26.21
C GLU A 297 -1.35 10.61 25.08
N LEU A 298 -0.46 9.93 24.37
CA LEU A 298 -0.82 8.98 23.30
C LEU A 298 -1.70 7.85 23.83
N GLN A 299 -1.41 7.31 25.02
CA GLN A 299 -2.24 6.25 25.61
C GLN A 299 -3.64 6.76 25.96
N GLN A 300 -3.77 7.99 26.43
CA GLN A 300 -5.06 8.62 26.71
C GLN A 300 -5.87 8.80 25.43
N GLU A 301 -5.29 9.34 24.37
CA GLU A 301 -5.95 9.49 23.06
C GLU A 301 -6.46 8.15 22.53
N ILE A 302 -5.62 7.10 22.57
CA ILE A 302 -6.01 5.76 22.12
C ILE A 302 -7.20 5.20 22.91
N LEU A 303 -7.27 5.50 24.21
CA LEU A 303 -8.35 5.03 25.08
C LEU A 303 -9.64 5.83 24.91
N GLU A 304 -9.55 7.15 24.75
CA GLU A 304 -10.68 8.06 24.61
C GLU A 304 -11.34 7.95 23.24
N GLU A 305 -10.55 7.87 22.17
CA GLU A 305 -11.03 7.86 20.78
C GLU A 305 -11.19 6.44 20.22
N ASN A 306 -10.86 5.41 21.00
CA ASN A 306 -10.87 4.00 20.57
C ASN A 306 -10.09 3.78 19.25
N GLU A 307 -8.96 4.44 19.13
CA GLU A 307 -8.11 4.41 17.95
C GLU A 307 -7.47 3.03 17.72
N THR A 308 -7.33 2.65 16.47
CA THR A 308 -6.63 1.43 16.06
C THR A 308 -5.16 1.72 15.82
N LEU A 309 -4.30 1.07 16.60
CA LEU A 309 -2.87 1.16 16.41
C LEU A 309 -2.42 0.28 15.25
N VAL A 310 -1.69 0.87 14.33
CA VAL A 310 -1.09 0.17 13.20
C VAL A 310 0.40 0.47 13.11
N ARG A 311 1.14 -0.42 12.47
CA ARG A 311 2.52 -0.16 12.08
C ARG A 311 2.54 0.09 10.58
N SER A 312 3.18 1.16 10.15
CA SER A 312 3.28 1.50 8.73
C SER A 312 4.73 1.50 8.24
N PHE A 313 4.88 1.27 6.95
CA PHE A 313 6.15 1.34 6.24
C PHE A 313 5.94 2.05 4.90
N PHE A 314 6.85 2.97 4.57
CA PHE A 314 6.83 3.72 3.33
C PHE A 314 8.15 3.55 2.58
N SER A 315 8.06 3.31 1.28
CA SER A 315 9.23 3.35 0.42
C SER A 315 8.90 3.88 -0.97
N VAL A 316 9.91 4.44 -1.62
CA VAL A 316 9.84 4.90 -3.01
C VAL A 316 11.01 4.28 -3.77
N CYS A 317 10.72 3.65 -4.87
CA CYS A 317 11.71 3.08 -5.78
C CYS A 317 11.66 3.75 -7.15
#